data_d0c76fcf886cdb3d10067ec2f72e1c47
#
_entry.id   d0c76fcf886cdb3d10067ec2f72e1c47
#
_cell.length_a   1.000
_cell.length_b   1.000
_cell.length_c   1.000
_cell.angle_alpha   90.00
_cell.angle_beta   90.00
_cell.angle_gamma   90.00
#
_symmetry.space_group_name_H-M   'P 1'
#
loop_
_entity.id
_entity.type
_entity.pdbx_description
1 polymer ?
#
loop_
_entity_poly.entity_id
_entity_poly.type
_entity_poly.pdbx_seq_one_letter_code
_entity_poly.pdbx_strand_id
1 'polypeptide(L)'
;MRVRAQPLYERERLVSEEQESNQQHKERSSSASVDESTLDEQTRKALAFVRTLVGKMQMGVEVNLAPNDGEGTPDEIRLEIEGPDAGRIIGKKGNVLDAIQYLTARVVVRPGDARRHVIVDAEGYRARHEDQLAQMARRLAQRVATEGKVITFDPMSARERRIVHMALRDMKGVRTESMGEEPQRRVQIIPDKSL
;
A
#
# COMPACT_ATOMS: atom_id res chain seq x y z
N MET A 1 -19.59 -26.38 26.29
CA MET A 1 -20.00 -25.15 25.56
C MET A 1 -19.84 -25.42 24.07
N ARG A 2 -20.95 -25.57 23.34
CA ARG A 2 -20.93 -25.96 21.91
C ARG A 2 -20.71 -24.69 21.08
N VAL A 3 -19.58 -24.62 20.38
CA VAL A 3 -19.32 -23.62 19.34
C VAL A 3 -20.28 -23.88 18.17
N ARG A 4 -21.23 -22.99 17.94
CA ARG A 4 -22.13 -23.06 16.77
C ARG A 4 -21.29 -22.78 15.51
N ALA A 5 -21.19 -23.77 14.64
CA ALA A 5 -20.69 -23.57 13.29
C ALA A 5 -21.65 -22.63 12.54
N GLN A 6 -21.11 -21.59 11.92
CA GLN A 6 -21.90 -20.73 11.04
C GLN A 6 -22.38 -21.52 9.83
N PRO A 7 -23.62 -21.31 9.37
CA PRO A 7 -24.18 -22.07 8.25
C PRO A 7 -23.40 -21.81 6.96
N LEU A 8 -23.20 -22.86 6.18
CA LEU A 8 -22.50 -22.88 4.88
C LEU A 8 -22.98 -21.77 3.91
N TYR A 9 -24.24 -21.40 3.99
CA TYR A 9 -24.88 -20.34 3.22
C TYR A 9 -24.26 -18.93 3.41
N GLU A 10 -23.83 -18.59 4.63
CA GLU A 10 -23.15 -17.30 4.88
C GLU A 10 -21.74 -17.25 4.29
N ARG A 11 -21.04 -18.38 4.25
CA ARG A 11 -19.71 -18.45 3.60
C ARG A 11 -19.77 -18.31 2.09
N GLU A 12 -20.75 -18.92 1.45
CA GLU A 12 -20.95 -18.82 0.00
C GLU A 12 -21.34 -17.40 -0.42
N ARG A 13 -22.14 -16.72 0.39
CA ARG A 13 -22.54 -15.33 0.14
C ARG A 13 -21.37 -14.35 0.26
N LEU A 14 -20.51 -14.50 1.26
CA LEU A 14 -19.32 -13.66 1.43
C LEU A 14 -18.31 -13.85 0.28
N VAL A 15 -18.14 -15.09 -0.19
CA VAL A 15 -17.27 -15.40 -1.32
C VAL A 15 -17.82 -14.82 -2.63
N SER A 16 -19.14 -14.85 -2.83
CA SER A 16 -19.76 -14.25 -4.02
C SER A 16 -19.72 -12.72 -4.01
N GLU A 17 -19.92 -12.08 -2.86
CA GLU A 17 -19.81 -10.62 -2.70
C GLU A 17 -18.35 -10.13 -2.89
N GLU A 18 -17.34 -10.89 -2.44
CA GLU A 18 -15.93 -10.60 -2.74
C GLU A 18 -15.58 -10.81 -4.22
N GLN A 19 -16.15 -11.81 -4.87
CA GLN A 19 -15.93 -12.05 -6.30
C GLN A 19 -16.60 -10.99 -7.18
N GLU A 20 -17.82 -10.56 -6.85
CA GLU A 20 -18.51 -9.48 -7.55
C GLU A 20 -17.81 -8.12 -7.37
N SER A 21 -17.32 -7.83 -6.17
CA SER A 21 -16.52 -6.63 -5.89
C SER A 21 -15.21 -6.61 -6.69
N ASN A 22 -14.55 -7.76 -6.80
CA ASN A 22 -13.30 -7.91 -7.55
C ASN A 22 -13.51 -7.87 -9.07
N GLN A 23 -14.67 -8.36 -9.55
CA GLN A 23 -15.06 -8.25 -10.96
C GLN A 23 -15.42 -6.83 -11.37
N GLN A 24 -16.17 -6.10 -10.53
CA GLN A 24 -16.47 -4.69 -10.76
C GLN A 24 -15.24 -3.78 -10.72
N HIS A 25 -14.23 -4.12 -9.93
CA HIS A 25 -12.93 -3.43 -9.94
C HIS A 25 -12.17 -3.69 -11.25
N LYS A 26 -12.23 -4.92 -11.76
CA LYS A 26 -11.58 -5.34 -13.00
C LYS A 26 -12.22 -4.74 -14.27
N GLU A 27 -13.53 -4.55 -14.26
CA GLU A 27 -14.27 -3.92 -15.37
C GLU A 27 -14.11 -2.40 -15.40
N ARG A 28 -13.84 -1.76 -14.25
CA ARG A 28 -13.55 -0.32 -14.18
C ARG A 28 -12.13 0.03 -14.65
N SER A 29 -11.18 -0.89 -14.54
CA SER A 29 -9.79 -0.65 -14.98
C SER A 29 -9.59 -0.84 -16.49
N SER A 30 -10.51 -1.49 -17.19
CA SER A 30 -10.32 -1.87 -18.60
C SER A 30 -10.83 -0.86 -19.65
N SER A 31 -11.38 0.32 -19.28
CA SER A 31 -12.09 1.15 -20.25
C SER A 31 -11.81 2.66 -20.27
N ALA A 32 -10.61 3.10 -19.90
CA ALA A 32 -10.19 4.47 -20.22
C ALA A 32 -8.77 4.47 -20.77
N SER A 33 -8.61 4.21 -22.07
CA SER A 33 -7.40 4.60 -22.78
C SER A 33 -7.30 6.12 -22.72
N VAL A 34 -6.58 6.65 -21.74
CA VAL A 34 -6.25 8.08 -21.69
C VAL A 34 -5.49 8.39 -22.96
N ASP A 35 -6.01 9.34 -23.76
CA ASP A 35 -5.31 9.78 -24.98
C ASP A 35 -3.96 10.39 -24.56
N GLU A 36 -2.88 9.63 -24.79
CA GLU A 36 -1.52 10.01 -24.40
C GLU A 36 -1.08 11.33 -25.06
N SER A 37 -1.76 11.77 -26.14
CA SER A 37 -1.50 13.05 -26.80
C SER A 37 -1.91 14.26 -25.95
N THR A 38 -2.84 14.09 -25.03
CA THR A 38 -3.35 15.14 -24.15
C THR A 38 -2.56 15.28 -22.83
N LEU A 39 -1.65 14.33 -22.56
CA LEU A 39 -0.86 14.32 -21.34
C LEU A 39 0.20 15.42 -21.32
N ASP A 40 0.39 16.03 -20.16
CA ASP A 40 1.52 16.93 -19.94
C ASP A 40 2.87 16.20 -20.06
N GLU A 41 3.93 16.97 -20.31
CA GLU A 41 5.28 16.43 -20.55
C GLU A 41 5.80 15.59 -19.39
N GLN A 42 5.56 15.98 -18.14
CA GLN A 42 6.04 15.27 -16.97
C GLN A 42 5.32 13.92 -16.81
N THR A 43 4.01 13.88 -17.01
CA THR A 43 3.20 12.65 -16.94
C THR A 43 3.62 11.67 -18.05
N ARG A 44 3.77 12.15 -19.28
CA ARG A 44 4.23 11.31 -20.39
C ARG A 44 5.63 10.73 -20.14
N LYS A 45 6.51 11.55 -19.58
CA LYS A 45 7.88 11.13 -19.24
C LYS A 45 7.90 10.09 -18.11
N ALA A 46 7.05 10.23 -17.09
CA ALA A 46 6.89 9.25 -16.02
C ALA A 46 6.44 7.90 -16.57
N LEU A 47 5.39 7.91 -17.36
CA LEU A 47 4.82 6.69 -17.96
C LEU A 47 5.84 5.98 -18.87
N ALA A 48 6.49 6.73 -19.77
CA ALA A 48 7.51 6.19 -20.67
C ALA A 48 8.71 5.62 -19.91
N PHE A 49 9.14 6.27 -18.84
CA PHE A 49 10.24 5.80 -18.00
C PHE A 49 9.92 4.47 -17.33
N VAL A 50 8.75 4.37 -16.64
CA VAL A 50 8.37 3.14 -15.93
C VAL A 50 8.13 2.00 -16.91
N ARG A 51 7.45 2.23 -18.06
CA ARG A 51 7.28 1.23 -19.12
C ARG A 51 8.62 0.72 -19.65
N THR A 52 9.57 1.62 -19.90
CA THR A 52 10.91 1.25 -20.35
C THR A 52 11.66 0.42 -19.29
N LEU A 53 11.54 0.81 -18.03
CA LEU A 53 12.19 0.13 -16.92
C LEU A 53 11.68 -1.30 -16.76
N VAL A 54 10.34 -1.48 -16.65
CA VAL A 54 9.76 -2.82 -16.49
C VAL A 54 9.98 -3.70 -17.70
N GLY A 55 9.98 -3.13 -18.91
CA GLY A 55 10.33 -3.83 -20.15
C GLY A 55 11.79 -4.32 -20.16
N LYS A 56 12.75 -3.49 -19.71
CA LYS A 56 14.15 -3.91 -19.54
C LYS A 56 14.35 -4.96 -18.45
N MET A 57 13.51 -4.96 -17.42
CA MET A 57 13.47 -5.98 -16.38
C MET A 57 12.81 -7.28 -16.87
N GLN A 58 12.26 -7.31 -18.08
CA GLN A 58 11.56 -8.45 -18.68
C GLN A 58 10.39 -8.93 -17.80
N MET A 59 9.64 -7.98 -17.24
CA MET A 59 8.46 -8.25 -16.42
C MET A 59 7.21 -8.24 -17.29
N GLY A 60 6.35 -9.25 -17.10
CA GLY A 60 5.04 -9.33 -17.73
C GLY A 60 4.02 -8.45 -17.00
N VAL A 61 4.18 -7.14 -17.11
CA VAL A 61 3.28 -6.15 -16.51
C VAL A 61 2.95 -5.04 -17.49
N GLU A 62 1.77 -4.44 -17.31
CA GLU A 62 1.33 -3.24 -17.98
C GLU A 62 1.42 -2.05 -17.02
N VAL A 63 1.73 -0.87 -17.56
CA VAL A 63 1.82 0.37 -16.79
C VAL A 63 0.86 1.38 -17.38
N ASN A 64 -0.09 1.82 -16.57
CA ASN A 64 -1.15 2.74 -16.96
C ASN A 64 -1.19 3.95 -16.02
N LEU A 65 -1.88 5.02 -16.43
CA LEU A 65 -2.24 6.08 -15.50
C LEU A 65 -3.39 5.59 -14.63
N ALA A 66 -3.28 5.77 -13.32
CA ALA A 66 -4.39 5.49 -12.44
C ALA A 66 -5.58 6.39 -12.78
N PRO A 67 -6.82 5.87 -12.69
CA PRO A 67 -8.03 6.66 -12.91
C PRO A 67 -8.03 7.89 -11.99
N ASN A 68 -8.51 9.01 -12.52
CA ASN A 68 -8.68 10.23 -11.74
C ASN A 68 -10.00 10.13 -10.96
N ASP A 69 -9.98 9.41 -9.85
CA ASP A 69 -11.13 9.13 -8.98
C ASP A 69 -11.47 10.27 -8.01
N GLY A 70 -10.82 11.43 -8.18
CA GLY A 70 -11.02 12.60 -7.33
C GLY A 70 -10.23 12.56 -6.00
N GLU A 71 -9.51 11.48 -5.71
CA GLU A 71 -8.67 11.36 -4.52
C GLU A 71 -7.27 11.97 -4.70
N GLY A 72 -6.87 12.27 -5.95
CA GLY A 72 -5.57 12.88 -6.27
C GLY A 72 -5.62 14.40 -6.33
N THR A 73 -4.51 15.06 -6.01
CA THR A 73 -4.34 16.49 -6.28
C THR A 73 -3.92 16.69 -7.74
N PRO A 74 -4.22 17.87 -8.36
CA PRO A 74 -3.79 18.17 -9.73
C PRO A 74 -2.27 18.04 -9.95
N ASP A 75 -1.49 18.11 -8.87
CA ASP A 75 -0.04 18.04 -8.88
C ASP A 75 0.50 16.59 -8.73
N GLU A 76 -0.38 15.58 -8.71
CA GLU A 76 0.03 14.19 -8.62
C GLU A 76 0.08 13.50 -10.00
N ILE A 77 1.12 12.69 -10.20
CA ILE A 77 1.23 11.73 -11.30
C ILE A 77 1.09 10.35 -10.69
N ARG A 78 -0.04 9.69 -10.94
CA ARG A 78 -0.33 8.36 -10.38
C ARG A 78 -0.23 7.31 -11.47
N LEU A 79 0.67 6.35 -11.27
CA LEU A 79 0.89 5.22 -12.17
C LEU A 79 0.46 3.93 -11.47
N GLU A 80 -0.25 3.09 -12.20
CA GLU A 80 -0.65 1.76 -11.76
C GLU A 80 0.04 0.70 -12.60
N ILE A 81 0.54 -0.34 -11.94
CA ILE A 81 1.23 -1.48 -12.55
C ILE A 81 0.38 -2.72 -12.32
N GLU A 82 -0.01 -3.38 -13.41
CA GLU A 82 -0.86 -4.57 -13.36
C GLU A 82 -0.22 -5.71 -14.15
N GLY A 83 -0.40 -6.95 -13.71
CA GLY A 83 0.02 -8.11 -14.45
C GLY A 83 0.63 -9.24 -13.62
N PRO A 84 0.93 -10.38 -14.27
CA PRO A 84 1.37 -11.60 -13.56
C PRO A 84 2.67 -11.43 -12.77
N ASP A 85 3.53 -10.50 -13.15
CA ASP A 85 4.78 -10.21 -12.44
C ASP A 85 4.68 -9.04 -11.43
N ALA A 86 3.47 -8.50 -11.15
CA ALA A 86 3.26 -7.40 -10.22
C ALA A 86 3.87 -7.68 -8.83
N GLY A 87 3.77 -8.92 -8.34
CA GLY A 87 4.40 -9.32 -7.08
C GLY A 87 5.92 -9.14 -7.05
N ARG A 88 6.59 -9.31 -8.20
CA ARG A 88 8.05 -9.08 -8.32
C ARG A 88 8.37 -7.58 -8.35
N ILE A 89 7.50 -6.78 -8.95
CA ILE A 89 7.60 -5.30 -8.95
C ILE A 89 7.36 -4.73 -7.55
N ILE A 90 6.45 -5.29 -6.79
CA ILE A 90 6.24 -4.91 -5.38
C ILE A 90 7.51 -5.22 -4.58
N GLY A 91 8.05 -6.43 -4.70
CA GLY A 91 9.20 -6.89 -3.95
C GLY A 91 8.91 -7.09 -2.45
N LYS A 92 9.97 -7.31 -1.66
CA LYS A 92 9.81 -7.52 -0.22
C LYS A 92 9.32 -6.24 0.47
N LYS A 93 8.11 -6.28 1.04
CA LYS A 93 7.51 -5.14 1.77
C LYS A 93 7.40 -3.86 0.91
N GLY A 94 7.26 -3.97 -0.40
CA GLY A 94 7.15 -2.82 -1.30
C GLY A 94 8.47 -2.13 -1.68
N ASN A 95 9.62 -2.67 -1.29
CA ASN A 95 10.92 -2.01 -1.50
C ASN A 95 11.25 -1.75 -2.97
N VAL A 96 10.90 -2.68 -3.88
CA VAL A 96 11.15 -2.49 -5.33
C VAL A 96 10.22 -1.41 -5.86
N LEU A 97 8.96 -1.43 -5.47
CA LEU A 97 7.97 -0.43 -5.85
C LEU A 97 8.38 0.98 -5.39
N ASP A 98 8.87 1.10 -4.15
CA ASP A 98 9.38 2.38 -3.62
C ASP A 98 10.63 2.87 -4.38
N ALA A 99 11.51 1.96 -4.78
CA ALA A 99 12.68 2.30 -5.59
C ALA A 99 12.27 2.79 -6.99
N ILE A 100 11.31 2.13 -7.64
CA ILE A 100 10.77 2.55 -8.93
C ILE A 100 10.15 3.95 -8.81
N GLN A 101 9.32 4.18 -7.79
CA GLN A 101 8.73 5.49 -7.54
C GLN A 101 9.79 6.57 -7.34
N TYR A 102 10.80 6.28 -6.53
CA TYR A 102 11.90 7.23 -6.28
C TYR A 102 12.66 7.60 -7.55
N LEU A 103 13.03 6.61 -8.36
CA LEU A 103 13.71 6.83 -9.64
C LEU A 103 12.84 7.62 -10.62
N THR A 104 11.56 7.28 -10.72
CA THR A 104 10.61 7.98 -11.58
C THR A 104 10.51 9.45 -11.19
N ALA A 105 10.34 9.75 -9.90
CA ALA A 105 10.30 11.12 -9.41
C ALA A 105 11.58 11.91 -9.75
N ARG A 106 12.76 11.26 -9.71
CA ARG A 106 14.03 11.90 -10.07
C ARG A 106 14.20 12.17 -11.56
N VAL A 107 13.64 11.28 -12.39
CA VAL A 107 13.72 11.43 -13.86
C VAL A 107 12.74 12.49 -14.37
N VAL A 108 11.57 12.61 -13.73
CA VAL A 108 10.48 13.48 -14.17
C VAL A 108 10.75 14.94 -13.86
N VAL A 109 11.23 15.26 -12.66
CA VAL A 109 11.44 16.63 -12.18
C VAL A 109 12.83 17.11 -12.56
N ARG A 110 12.90 18.11 -13.43
CA ARG A 110 14.15 18.84 -13.75
C ARG A 110 14.39 20.01 -12.78
N PRO A 111 15.63 20.47 -12.62
CA PRO A 111 15.90 21.71 -11.90
C PRO A 111 15.12 22.88 -12.54
N GLY A 112 14.28 23.54 -11.76
CA GLY A 112 13.44 24.66 -12.22
C GLY A 112 12.00 24.29 -12.56
N ASP A 113 11.66 23.01 -12.68
CA ASP A 113 10.28 22.58 -12.89
C ASP A 113 9.45 22.67 -11.59
N ALA A 114 8.14 22.86 -11.74
CA ALA A 114 7.20 22.68 -10.64
C ALA A 114 7.31 21.22 -10.12
N ARG A 115 7.46 21.06 -8.81
CA ARG A 115 7.53 19.72 -8.19
C ARG A 115 6.16 19.07 -8.21
N ARG A 116 6.05 17.95 -8.92
CA ARG A 116 4.88 17.09 -8.87
C ARG A 116 5.18 15.83 -8.05
N HIS A 117 4.19 15.36 -7.32
CA HIS A 117 4.28 14.09 -6.62
C HIS A 117 4.06 12.94 -7.58
N VAL A 118 5.03 12.03 -7.66
CA VAL A 118 4.89 10.80 -8.42
C VAL A 118 4.51 9.69 -7.45
N ILE A 119 3.41 9.00 -7.73
CA ILE A 119 2.94 7.84 -7.00
C ILE A 119 2.94 6.67 -7.97
N VAL A 120 3.60 5.58 -7.58
CA VAL A 120 3.56 4.32 -8.32
C VAL A 120 2.98 3.27 -7.40
N ASP A 121 1.91 2.62 -7.83
CA ASP A 121 1.33 1.49 -7.12
C ASP A 121 1.26 0.27 -8.03
N ALA A 122 1.04 -0.88 -7.45
CA ALA A 122 0.90 -2.14 -8.16
C ALA A 122 -0.29 -2.92 -7.57
N GLU A 123 -1.35 -3.05 -8.37
CA GLU A 123 -2.57 -3.77 -7.99
C GLU A 123 -3.15 -3.34 -6.64
N GLY A 124 -3.08 -2.05 -6.29
CA GLY A 124 -3.56 -1.55 -4.99
C GLY A 124 -2.78 -2.09 -3.79
N TYR A 125 -1.52 -2.46 -3.97
CA TYR A 125 -0.68 -3.04 -2.93
C TYR A 125 -0.59 -2.16 -1.68
N ARG A 126 -0.43 -0.84 -1.87
CA ARG A 126 -0.20 0.08 -0.75
C ARG A 126 -1.37 0.08 0.23
N ALA A 127 -2.60 0.19 -0.26
CA ALA A 127 -3.80 0.17 0.56
C ALA A 127 -3.95 -1.17 1.29
N ARG A 128 -3.82 -2.30 0.57
CA ARG A 128 -3.90 -3.63 1.17
C ARG A 128 -2.82 -3.87 2.23
N HIS A 129 -1.60 -3.41 2.00
CA HIS A 129 -0.50 -3.54 2.96
C HIS A 129 -0.74 -2.72 4.23
N GLU A 130 -1.25 -1.49 4.10
CA GLU A 130 -1.61 -0.63 5.23
C GLU A 130 -2.71 -1.27 6.09
N ASP A 131 -3.76 -1.79 5.46
CA ASP A 131 -4.85 -2.47 6.15
C ASP A 131 -4.38 -3.74 6.89
N GLN A 132 -3.58 -4.56 6.22
CA GLN A 132 -3.01 -5.77 6.85
C GLN A 132 -2.13 -5.43 8.04
N LEU A 133 -1.29 -4.39 7.94
CA LEU A 133 -0.43 -3.93 9.03
C LEU A 133 -1.25 -3.40 10.20
N ALA A 134 -2.28 -2.60 9.92
CA ALA A 134 -3.20 -2.07 10.94
C ALA A 134 -3.95 -3.19 11.67
N GLN A 135 -4.47 -4.17 10.93
CA GLN A 135 -5.15 -5.35 11.51
C GLN A 135 -4.20 -6.19 12.36
N MET A 136 -2.98 -6.43 11.87
CA MET A 136 -1.94 -7.14 12.63
C MET A 136 -1.61 -6.39 13.92
N ALA A 137 -1.44 -5.08 13.87
CA ALA A 137 -1.16 -4.25 15.03
C ALA A 137 -2.28 -4.36 16.08
N ARG A 138 -3.55 -4.24 15.68
CA ARG A 138 -4.69 -4.38 16.59
C ARG A 138 -4.75 -5.76 17.26
N ARG A 139 -4.54 -6.83 16.49
CA ARG A 139 -4.52 -8.21 17.03
C ARG A 139 -3.38 -8.41 18.04
N LEU A 140 -2.18 -7.90 17.75
CA LEU A 140 -1.03 -7.99 18.66
C LEU A 140 -1.24 -7.13 19.92
N ALA A 141 -1.85 -5.96 19.79
CA ALA A 141 -2.15 -5.09 20.91
C ALA A 141 -3.17 -5.71 21.89
N GLN A 142 -4.18 -6.44 21.39
CA GLN A 142 -5.08 -7.23 22.24
C GLN A 142 -4.31 -8.26 23.08
N ARG A 143 -3.33 -8.93 22.49
CA ARG A 143 -2.48 -9.87 23.22
C ARG A 143 -1.62 -9.16 24.26
N VAL A 144 -1.02 -8.02 23.93
CA VAL A 144 -0.24 -7.20 24.88
C VAL A 144 -1.11 -6.78 26.06
N ALA A 145 -2.33 -6.30 25.82
CA ALA A 145 -3.26 -5.91 26.86
C ALA A 145 -3.65 -7.06 27.79
N THR A 146 -3.80 -8.29 27.24
CA THR A 146 -4.19 -9.47 28.01
C THR A 146 -3.01 -10.12 28.74
N GLU A 147 -1.88 -10.28 28.04
CA GLU A 147 -0.71 -11.03 28.57
C GLU A 147 0.24 -10.14 29.38
N GLY A 148 0.15 -8.82 29.25
CA GLY A 148 1.03 -7.87 29.92
C GLY A 148 2.48 -7.89 29.42
N LYS A 149 2.73 -8.47 28.23
CA LYS A 149 4.06 -8.61 27.63
C LYS A 149 4.25 -7.64 26.47
N VAL A 150 5.41 -7.00 26.43
CA VAL A 150 5.81 -6.12 25.32
C VAL A 150 5.98 -6.96 24.05
N ILE A 151 5.44 -6.47 22.92
CA ILE A 151 5.68 -7.03 21.60
C ILE A 151 6.44 -6.00 20.76
N THR A 152 7.51 -6.45 20.10
CA THR A 152 8.35 -5.65 19.21
C THR A 152 8.17 -6.11 17.78
N PHE A 153 7.89 -5.17 16.89
CA PHE A 153 7.85 -5.42 15.46
C PHE A 153 9.25 -5.52 14.86
N ASP A 154 9.33 -6.11 13.68
CA ASP A 154 10.53 -6.00 12.83
C ASP A 154 10.81 -4.54 12.45
N PRO A 155 12.03 -4.22 12.02
CA PRO A 155 12.34 -2.92 11.44
C PRO A 155 11.40 -2.60 10.28
N MET A 156 10.90 -1.36 10.27
CA MET A 156 9.94 -0.87 9.29
C MET A 156 10.11 0.62 9.00
N SER A 157 9.64 1.05 7.84
CA SER A 157 9.70 2.43 7.38
C SER A 157 8.95 3.40 8.32
N ALA A 158 9.27 4.70 8.23
CA ALA A 158 8.59 5.74 9.00
C ALA A 158 7.06 5.76 8.74
N ARG A 159 6.64 5.49 7.48
CA ARG A 159 5.23 5.38 7.10
C ARG A 159 4.55 4.20 7.82
N GLU A 160 5.15 3.02 7.77
CA GLU A 160 4.61 1.84 8.45
C GLU A 160 4.53 2.04 9.96
N ARG A 161 5.54 2.65 10.59
CA ARG A 161 5.50 2.98 12.02
C ARG A 161 4.33 3.91 12.34
N ARG A 162 4.07 4.91 11.48
CA ARG A 162 2.91 5.80 11.64
C ARG A 162 1.59 5.04 11.54
N ILE A 163 1.45 4.08 10.61
CA ILE A 163 0.24 3.25 10.47
C ILE A 163 -0.02 2.50 11.78
N VAL A 164 0.99 1.84 12.34
CA VAL A 164 0.86 1.11 13.61
C VAL A 164 0.45 2.06 14.75
N HIS A 165 1.09 3.22 14.88
CA HIS A 165 0.74 4.21 15.90
C HIS A 165 -0.71 4.70 15.75
N MET A 166 -1.13 5.02 14.52
CA MET A 166 -2.49 5.50 14.26
C MET A 166 -3.54 4.40 14.49
N ALA A 167 -3.25 3.15 14.12
CA ALA A 167 -4.16 2.02 14.32
C ALA A 167 -4.42 1.70 15.81
N LEU A 168 -3.50 2.08 16.70
CA LEU A 168 -3.55 1.78 18.14
C LEU A 168 -3.77 3.02 19.02
N ARG A 169 -3.87 4.22 18.43
CA ARG A 169 -3.94 5.48 19.17
C ARG A 169 -5.05 5.52 20.22
N ASP A 170 -6.22 4.99 19.87
CA ASP A 170 -7.42 5.04 20.71
C ASP A 170 -7.64 3.71 21.46
N MET A 171 -6.68 2.78 21.41
CA MET A 171 -6.80 1.49 22.07
C MET A 171 -6.34 1.54 23.52
N LYS A 172 -7.26 1.24 24.44
CA LYS A 172 -6.99 1.23 25.88
C LYS A 172 -6.11 0.05 26.30
N GLY A 173 -5.31 0.25 27.34
CA GLY A 173 -4.46 -0.80 27.94
C GLY A 173 -3.15 -1.06 27.20
N VAL A 174 -2.85 -0.30 26.15
CA VAL A 174 -1.58 -0.36 25.43
C VAL A 174 -1.13 1.03 25.01
N ARG A 175 0.19 1.19 24.88
CA ARG A 175 0.83 2.34 24.24
C ARG A 175 1.85 1.87 23.21
N THR A 176 2.20 2.70 22.26
CA THR A 176 3.17 2.39 21.21
C THR A 176 4.37 3.32 21.30
N GLU A 177 5.56 2.77 21.06
CA GLU A 177 6.81 3.51 21.08
C GLU A 177 7.71 3.10 19.90
N SER A 178 8.30 4.10 19.20
CA SER A 178 9.28 3.85 18.14
C SER A 178 10.68 3.87 18.71
N MET A 179 11.44 2.76 18.54
CA MET A 179 12.78 2.55 19.10
C MET A 179 13.82 2.29 18.03
N GLY A 180 15.07 2.63 18.36
CA GLY A 180 16.23 2.40 17.50
C GLY A 180 16.45 3.50 16.47
N GLU A 181 17.53 3.35 15.70
CA GLU A 181 17.94 4.26 14.62
C GLU A 181 17.70 3.61 13.25
N GLU A 182 17.51 4.43 12.23
CA GLU A 182 17.36 3.94 10.85
C GLU A 182 18.66 3.22 10.40
N PRO A 183 18.58 2.13 9.67
CA PRO A 183 17.39 1.47 9.14
C PRO A 183 16.75 0.42 10.08
N GLN A 184 17.24 0.27 11.31
CA GLN A 184 16.78 -0.74 12.28
C GLN A 184 15.64 -0.27 13.18
N ARG A 185 15.09 0.92 12.91
CA ARG A 185 14.03 1.50 13.73
C ARG A 185 12.72 0.73 13.60
N ARG A 186 12.09 0.46 14.75
CA ARG A 186 10.91 -0.41 14.88
C ARG A 186 9.89 0.14 15.86
N VAL A 187 8.68 -0.43 15.89
CA VAL A 187 7.65 -0.11 16.88
C VAL A 187 7.59 -1.19 17.93
N GLN A 188 7.36 -0.77 19.17
CA GLN A 188 6.96 -1.64 20.28
C GLN A 188 5.53 -1.32 20.70
N ILE A 189 4.79 -2.36 21.04
CA ILE A 189 3.52 -2.27 21.74
C ILE A 189 3.78 -2.63 23.20
N ILE A 190 3.50 -1.71 24.10
CA ILE A 190 3.81 -1.79 25.52
C ILE A 190 2.50 -1.79 26.30
N PRO A 191 2.31 -2.67 27.30
CA PRO A 191 1.13 -2.62 28.15
C PRO A 191 1.09 -1.29 28.90
N ASP A 192 -0.05 -0.63 28.85
CA ASP A 192 -0.30 0.57 29.66
C ASP A 192 -1.00 0.15 30.96
N LYS A 193 -0.25 0.27 32.05
CA LYS A 193 -0.73 -0.06 33.42
C LYS A 193 -1.40 1.12 34.11
N SER A 194 -1.66 2.21 33.38
CA SER A 194 -2.20 3.47 33.95
C SER A 194 -3.73 3.47 34.07
N LEU A 195 -4.36 2.28 34.09
CA LEU A 195 -5.80 2.11 34.33
C LEU A 195 -6.05 1.37 35.64
#